data_e9b2981e231ed9f677ca4eb11edfd36d
#
_entry.id   e9b2981e231ed9f677ca4eb11edfd36d
#
_cell.length_a   1.000
_cell.length_b   1.000
_cell.length_c   1.000
_cell.angle_alpha   90.00
_cell.angle_beta   90.00
_cell.angle_gamma   90.00
#
_symmetry.space_group_name_H-M   'P 1'
#
loop_
_entity.id
_entity.type
_entity.pdbx_description
1 polymer ?
#
loop_
_entity_poly.entity_id
_entity_poly.type
_entity_poly.pdbx_seq_one_letter_code
_entity_poly.pdbx_strand_id
1 'polypeptide(L)'
;VYAPLDLPGCAFKALSFVRPDVMVFLETEIWPAWIFTAHKLGIRLALLNGRISPRSFKSYMKFRPFLRSVLKNFDAFSMISERDADRITAMGAARRKIRINGNAKYDFTLMWPNPSVALEMRHIFNLTSGKQVIVAGSTRGGEEAMLLDVYEKIRSKHSDMVLILAPRHIKRAADICTLIRHRGHPCQLRTEIGQGRTLRTSEIIVVDTFGELFNIYSIATLVFCGASLVPLGGQNPLEPAVWGKPVLFGPHMEDFPDAKEMLESAGGGMQVADPRKLASAFLDLLDHPEKAAVMGQKARERALQIRAAAHRHAEIIEELLSGKSSAKKGSKID
;
A
#
# COMPACT_ATOMS: atom_id res chain seq x y z
N VAL A 1 18.56 -15.78 17.79
CA VAL A 1 18.07 -15.88 19.19
C VAL A 1 16.57 -15.69 19.16
N TYR A 2 15.82 -16.58 19.81
CA TYR A 2 14.36 -16.46 19.93
C TYR A 2 14.00 -15.58 21.12
N ALA A 3 12.94 -14.75 20.97
CA ALA A 3 12.40 -14.00 22.10
C ALA A 3 11.84 -14.98 23.14
N PRO A 4 12.15 -14.79 24.44
CA PRO A 4 11.59 -15.61 25.50
C PRO A 4 10.07 -15.45 25.61
N LEU A 5 9.41 -16.44 26.21
CA LEU A 5 7.96 -16.40 26.46
C LEU A 5 7.59 -15.20 27.35
N ASP A 6 6.33 -14.72 27.24
CA ASP A 6 5.79 -13.62 28.04
C ASP A 6 5.48 -14.07 29.48
N LEU A 7 6.54 -14.46 30.19
CA LEU A 7 6.51 -14.83 31.59
C LEU A 7 7.42 -13.89 32.40
N PRO A 8 7.00 -13.44 33.59
CA PRO A 8 7.75 -12.44 34.36
C PRO A 8 9.22 -12.83 34.61
N GLY A 9 9.51 -14.08 34.96
CA GLY A 9 10.88 -14.56 35.18
C GLY A 9 11.72 -14.58 33.90
N CYS A 10 11.14 -14.96 32.77
CA CYS A 10 11.81 -14.97 31.47
C CYS A 10 12.12 -13.54 31.01
N ALA A 11 11.14 -12.66 31.09
CA ALA A 11 11.28 -11.24 30.73
C ALA A 11 12.33 -10.56 31.59
N PHE A 12 12.31 -10.80 32.91
CA PHE A 12 13.30 -10.24 33.86
C PHE A 12 14.72 -10.68 33.53
N LYS A 13 14.94 -12.00 33.35
CA LYS A 13 16.26 -12.54 33.00
C LYS A 13 16.80 -11.95 31.71
N ALA A 14 15.98 -11.87 30.67
CA ALA A 14 16.37 -11.34 29.37
C ALA A 14 16.69 -9.85 29.44
N LEU A 15 15.82 -9.03 30.03
CA LEU A 15 16.00 -7.57 30.10
C LEU A 15 17.15 -7.18 31.05
N SER A 16 17.35 -7.91 32.12
CA SER A 16 18.50 -7.67 33.05
C SER A 16 19.84 -8.01 32.38
N PHE A 17 19.84 -8.95 31.44
CA PHE A 17 21.03 -9.31 30.67
C PHE A 17 21.31 -8.32 29.55
N VAL A 18 20.30 -7.97 28.74
CA VAL A 18 20.46 -7.07 27.59
C VAL A 18 20.59 -5.59 28.00
N ARG A 19 19.87 -5.18 29.05
CA ARG A 19 19.80 -3.81 29.56
C ARG A 19 19.62 -2.73 28.51
N PRO A 20 18.55 -2.82 27.69
CA PRO A 20 18.30 -1.84 26.64
C PRO A 20 17.85 -0.50 27.26
N ASP A 21 18.20 0.63 26.64
CA ASP A 21 17.69 1.95 27.02
C ASP A 21 16.22 2.15 26.61
N VAL A 22 15.85 1.58 25.44
CA VAL A 22 14.50 1.62 24.89
C VAL A 22 14.10 0.23 24.42
N MET A 23 12.89 -0.18 24.74
CA MET A 23 12.26 -1.39 24.21
C MET A 23 11.09 -1.00 23.31
N VAL A 24 11.08 -1.52 22.09
CA VAL A 24 10.07 -1.24 21.07
C VAL A 24 9.20 -2.45 20.84
N PHE A 25 7.90 -2.23 20.84
CA PHE A 25 6.89 -3.17 20.37
C PHE A 25 6.37 -2.73 19.02
N LEU A 26 6.13 -3.66 18.11
CA LEU A 26 5.61 -3.37 16.78
C LEU A 26 4.14 -3.81 16.64
N GLU A 27 3.39 -3.05 15.86
CA GLU A 27 1.98 -3.33 15.54
C GLU A 27 1.08 -3.46 16.79
N THR A 28 0.60 -4.67 17.08
CA THR A 28 -0.28 -4.98 18.22
C THR A 28 0.38 -5.89 19.26
N GLU A 29 1.69 -5.99 19.24
CA GLU A 29 2.46 -6.84 20.15
C GLU A 29 2.47 -6.25 21.57
N ILE A 30 1.40 -6.50 22.32
CA ILE A 30 1.23 -6.05 23.73
C ILE A 30 1.49 -7.23 24.64
N TRP A 31 2.71 -7.32 25.16
CA TRP A 31 3.20 -8.41 26.01
C TRP A 31 3.31 -7.97 27.46
N PRO A 32 2.31 -8.24 28.33
CA PRO A 32 2.21 -7.63 29.65
C PRO A 32 3.41 -7.89 30.55
N ALA A 33 3.96 -9.10 30.60
CA ALA A 33 5.09 -9.40 31.48
C ALA A 33 6.36 -8.64 31.06
N TRP A 34 6.60 -8.51 29.75
CA TRP A 34 7.70 -7.71 29.22
C TRP A 34 7.52 -6.22 29.54
N ILE A 35 6.31 -5.69 29.35
CA ILE A 35 5.99 -4.28 29.58
C ILE A 35 6.15 -3.90 31.05
N PHE A 36 5.58 -4.69 31.98
CA PHE A 36 5.73 -4.43 33.40
C PHE A 36 7.17 -4.57 33.89
N THR A 37 7.89 -5.57 33.35
CA THR A 37 9.29 -5.78 33.74
C THR A 37 10.19 -4.67 33.22
N ALA A 38 10.05 -4.28 31.97
CA ALA A 38 10.81 -3.18 31.38
C ALA A 38 10.58 -1.87 32.15
N HIS A 39 9.31 -1.56 32.44
CA HIS A 39 8.97 -0.38 33.24
C HIS A 39 9.62 -0.40 34.65
N LYS A 40 9.60 -1.54 35.35
CA LYS A 40 10.25 -1.70 36.65
C LYS A 40 11.77 -1.53 36.57
N LEU A 41 12.39 -1.90 35.48
CA LEU A 41 13.84 -1.75 35.27
C LEU A 41 14.21 -0.36 34.73
N GLY A 42 13.25 0.57 34.58
CA GLY A 42 13.49 1.91 34.06
C GLY A 42 13.75 1.99 32.59
N ILE A 43 13.46 0.91 31.81
CA ILE A 43 13.58 0.84 30.37
C ILE A 43 12.40 1.60 29.76
N ARG A 44 12.67 2.50 28.83
CA ARG A 44 11.62 3.25 28.12
C ARG A 44 10.92 2.36 27.10
N LEU A 45 9.62 2.59 26.92
CA LEU A 45 8.75 1.74 26.12
C LEU A 45 8.05 2.52 25.01
N ALA A 46 8.15 2.04 23.78
CA ALA A 46 7.40 2.56 22.64
C ALA A 46 6.62 1.46 21.93
N LEU A 47 5.40 1.78 21.48
CA LEU A 47 4.67 1.01 20.48
C LEU A 47 4.81 1.75 19.15
N LEU A 48 5.43 1.13 18.15
CA LEU A 48 5.62 1.70 16.82
C LEU A 48 4.83 0.94 15.76
N ASN A 49 4.45 1.64 14.70
CA ASN A 49 3.61 1.10 13.63
C ASN A 49 2.30 0.50 14.19
N GLY A 50 1.76 1.11 15.25
CA GLY A 50 0.66 0.57 16.03
C GLY A 50 -0.62 0.46 15.20
N ARG A 51 -1.17 -0.77 15.15
CA ARG A 51 -2.39 -1.11 14.41
C ARG A 51 -3.31 -1.93 15.30
N ILE A 52 -4.57 -1.53 15.42
CA ILE A 52 -5.57 -2.26 16.19
C ILE A 52 -6.73 -2.67 15.27
N SER A 53 -6.82 -3.95 14.92
CA SER A 53 -7.92 -4.43 14.09
C SER A 53 -9.28 -4.30 14.81
N PRO A 54 -10.41 -4.12 14.09
CA PRO A 54 -11.74 -4.10 14.69
C PRO A 54 -12.05 -5.35 15.54
N ARG A 55 -11.57 -6.50 15.07
CA ARG A 55 -11.73 -7.79 15.77
C ARG A 55 -10.94 -7.82 17.08
N SER A 56 -9.68 -7.44 17.04
CA SER A 56 -8.80 -7.36 18.23
C SER A 56 -9.33 -6.34 19.22
N PHE A 57 -9.77 -5.17 18.75
CA PHE A 57 -10.35 -4.12 19.58
C PHE A 57 -11.54 -4.63 20.42
N LYS A 58 -12.49 -5.34 19.79
CA LYS A 58 -13.64 -5.93 20.53
C LYS A 58 -13.18 -6.88 21.64
N SER A 59 -12.15 -7.66 21.41
CA SER A 59 -11.59 -8.60 22.40
C SER A 59 -10.87 -7.85 23.52
N TYR A 60 -10.06 -6.85 23.19
CA TYR A 60 -9.31 -6.05 24.15
C TYR A 60 -10.22 -5.24 25.08
N MET A 61 -11.35 -4.73 24.58
CA MET A 61 -12.29 -3.97 25.39
C MET A 61 -12.91 -4.79 26.54
N LYS A 62 -12.97 -6.13 26.42
CA LYS A 62 -13.43 -7.00 27.52
C LYS A 62 -12.48 -6.97 28.73
N PHE A 63 -11.19 -6.69 28.50
CA PHE A 63 -10.13 -6.64 29.51
C PHE A 63 -9.59 -5.21 29.72
N ARG A 64 -10.40 -4.20 29.41
CA ARG A 64 -10.00 -2.79 29.43
C ARG A 64 -9.30 -2.34 30.73
N PRO A 65 -9.78 -2.68 31.95
CA PRO A 65 -9.10 -2.25 33.19
C PRO A 65 -7.66 -2.78 33.28
N PHE A 66 -7.44 -4.03 32.90
CA PHE A 66 -6.11 -4.65 32.85
C PHE A 66 -5.25 -3.99 31.78
N LEU A 67 -5.77 -3.84 30.56
CA LEU A 67 -5.03 -3.20 29.47
C LEU A 67 -4.64 -1.76 29.79
N ARG A 68 -5.52 -1.00 30.43
CA ARG A 68 -5.18 0.35 30.91
C ARG A 68 -3.97 0.32 31.86
N SER A 69 -3.87 -0.69 32.73
CA SER A 69 -2.72 -0.85 33.62
C SER A 69 -1.44 -1.20 32.89
N VAL A 70 -1.53 -1.89 31.76
CA VAL A 70 -0.40 -2.22 30.89
C VAL A 70 0.02 -1.00 30.07
N LEU A 71 -0.94 -0.37 29.38
CA LEU A 71 -0.67 0.72 28.42
C LEU A 71 -0.14 2.01 29.09
N LYS A 72 -0.48 2.26 30.37
CA LYS A 72 0.07 3.41 31.10
C LYS A 72 1.59 3.42 31.20
N ASN A 73 2.24 2.25 31.11
CA ASN A 73 3.69 2.08 31.23
C ASN A 73 4.46 2.47 29.98
N PHE A 74 3.80 2.61 28.83
CA PHE A 74 4.44 3.11 27.62
C PHE A 74 4.76 4.60 27.74
N ASP A 75 5.88 4.99 27.16
CA ASP A 75 6.31 6.39 27.05
C ASP A 75 5.77 7.03 25.76
N ALA A 76 5.67 6.28 24.68
CA ALA A 76 5.17 6.75 23.40
C ALA A 76 4.39 5.68 22.63
N PHE A 77 3.42 6.13 21.82
CA PHE A 77 2.67 5.34 20.84
C PHE A 77 2.76 6.03 19.49
N SER A 78 3.15 5.29 18.46
CA SER A 78 3.21 5.74 17.07
C SER A 78 2.26 4.88 16.25
N MET A 79 1.08 5.43 15.98
CA MET A 79 -0.02 4.71 15.35
C MET A 79 -0.03 4.93 13.84
N ILE A 80 -0.57 3.98 13.09
CA ILE A 80 -0.65 4.07 11.63
C ILE A 80 -1.78 4.98 11.14
N SER A 81 -2.86 5.13 11.93
CA SER A 81 -4.03 5.92 11.54
C SER A 81 -4.72 6.57 12.76
N GLU A 82 -5.58 7.57 12.50
CA GLU A 82 -6.46 8.16 13.54
C GLU A 82 -7.36 7.10 14.17
N ARG A 83 -7.92 6.19 13.38
CA ARG A 83 -8.76 5.10 13.88
C ARG A 83 -8.04 4.20 14.87
N ASP A 84 -6.78 3.89 14.61
CA ASP A 84 -5.97 3.09 15.51
C ASP A 84 -5.58 3.87 16.77
N ALA A 85 -5.33 5.18 16.62
CA ALA A 85 -5.11 6.09 17.74
C ALA A 85 -6.34 6.19 18.65
N ASP A 86 -7.54 6.28 18.09
CA ASP A 86 -8.80 6.31 18.85
C ASP A 86 -9.04 4.98 19.58
N ARG A 87 -8.79 3.84 18.91
CA ARG A 87 -8.94 2.52 19.51
C ARG A 87 -8.00 2.32 20.68
N ILE A 88 -6.71 2.63 20.53
CA ILE A 88 -5.75 2.45 21.65
C ILE A 88 -6.03 3.44 22.80
N THR A 89 -6.53 4.63 22.50
CA THR A 89 -7.02 5.59 23.51
C THR A 89 -8.20 5.01 24.29
N ALA A 90 -9.18 4.44 23.59
CA ALA A 90 -10.31 3.77 24.22
C ALA A 90 -9.89 2.57 25.10
N MET A 91 -8.82 1.86 24.72
CA MET A 91 -8.22 0.79 25.53
C MET A 91 -7.51 1.31 26.78
N GLY A 92 -7.18 2.60 26.86
CA GLY A 92 -6.62 3.24 28.04
C GLY A 92 -5.26 3.91 27.89
N ALA A 93 -4.72 4.02 26.66
CA ALA A 93 -3.52 4.80 26.40
C ALA A 93 -3.81 6.31 26.54
N ALA A 94 -2.83 7.07 27.05
CA ALA A 94 -2.95 8.51 27.20
C ALA A 94 -2.79 9.22 25.83
N ARG A 95 -3.79 9.96 25.37
CA ARG A 95 -3.79 10.64 24.04
C ARG A 95 -2.55 11.51 23.81
N ARG A 96 -2.04 12.18 24.84
CA ARG A 96 -0.82 13.01 24.77
C ARG A 96 0.44 12.23 24.39
N LYS A 97 0.46 10.91 24.57
CA LYS A 97 1.59 10.03 24.22
C LYS A 97 1.45 9.43 22.82
N ILE A 98 0.36 9.74 22.10
CA ILE A 98 0.05 9.14 20.83
C ILE A 98 0.37 10.12 19.70
N ARG A 99 1.12 9.64 18.70
CA ARG A 99 1.36 10.30 17.42
C ARG A 99 0.84 9.43 16.28
N ILE A 100 0.47 10.03 15.16
CA ILE A 100 0.03 9.35 13.96
C ILE A 100 1.09 9.56 12.89
N ASN A 101 1.84 8.50 12.61
CA ASN A 101 3.01 8.57 11.74
C ASN A 101 2.86 7.79 10.42
N GLY A 102 1.71 7.13 10.22
CA GLY A 102 1.46 6.31 9.04
C GLY A 102 2.02 4.88 9.17
N ASN A 103 1.88 4.11 8.10
CA ASN A 103 2.26 2.69 8.10
C ASN A 103 3.61 2.50 7.40
N ALA A 104 4.64 2.09 8.15
CA ALA A 104 5.99 1.85 7.65
C ALA A 104 6.06 0.75 6.58
N LYS A 105 5.07 -0.15 6.50
CA LYS A 105 4.96 -1.16 5.45
C LYS A 105 5.00 -0.53 4.05
N TYR A 106 4.50 0.68 3.90
CA TYR A 106 4.46 1.35 2.60
C TYR A 106 5.77 2.02 2.20
N ASP A 107 6.67 2.30 3.13
CA ASP A 107 7.98 2.90 2.82
C ASP A 107 8.86 1.97 1.97
N PHE A 108 8.78 0.66 2.19
CA PHE A 108 9.53 -0.34 1.42
C PHE A 108 8.95 -0.59 0.03
N THR A 109 7.64 -0.37 -0.15
CA THR A 109 6.95 -0.64 -1.42
C THR A 109 6.95 0.57 -2.36
N LEU A 110 7.27 1.75 -1.84
CA LEU A 110 7.35 2.97 -2.62
C LEU A 110 8.76 3.17 -3.17
N MET A 111 9.06 2.48 -4.27
CA MET A 111 10.20 2.85 -5.12
C MET A 111 10.02 4.31 -5.55
N TRP A 112 11.13 5.03 -5.75
CA TRP A 112 11.04 6.42 -6.16
C TRP A 112 10.80 6.53 -7.66
N PRO A 113 9.77 7.28 -8.12
CA PRO A 113 9.59 7.54 -9.53
C PRO A 113 10.80 8.29 -10.09
N ASN A 114 11.52 7.67 -11.00
CA ASN A 114 12.54 8.33 -11.78
C ASN A 114 11.95 8.72 -13.14
N PRO A 115 11.86 10.01 -13.49
CA PRO A 115 11.30 10.43 -14.77
C PRO A 115 11.96 9.81 -16.00
N SER A 116 13.26 9.48 -15.94
CA SER A 116 13.96 8.83 -17.04
C SER A 116 13.40 7.43 -17.35
N VAL A 117 12.91 6.73 -16.35
CA VAL A 117 12.29 5.40 -16.49
C VAL A 117 11.05 5.46 -17.37
N ALA A 118 10.26 6.52 -17.28
CA ALA A 118 9.08 6.66 -18.13
C ALA A 118 9.44 6.77 -19.60
N LEU A 119 10.53 7.48 -19.94
CA LEU A 119 11.03 7.57 -21.32
C LEU A 119 11.56 6.21 -21.80
N GLU A 120 12.32 5.53 -20.96
CA GLU A 120 12.82 4.19 -21.26
C GLU A 120 11.68 3.20 -21.50
N MET A 121 10.68 3.16 -20.62
CA MET A 121 9.52 2.29 -20.79
C MET A 121 8.73 2.61 -22.05
N ARG A 122 8.52 3.89 -22.37
CA ARG A 122 7.87 4.28 -23.65
C ARG A 122 8.66 3.79 -24.86
N HIS A 123 9.99 3.85 -24.81
CA HIS A 123 10.85 3.33 -25.89
C HIS A 123 10.75 1.81 -25.98
N ILE A 124 10.88 1.09 -24.86
CA ILE A 124 10.77 -0.37 -24.82
C ILE A 124 9.43 -0.85 -25.40
N PHE A 125 8.32 -0.22 -24.99
CA PHE A 125 6.99 -0.57 -25.46
C PHE A 125 6.62 0.06 -26.80
N ASN A 126 7.55 0.72 -27.48
CA ASN A 126 7.33 1.40 -28.78
C ASN A 126 6.03 2.22 -28.78
N LEU A 127 5.90 3.11 -27.79
CA LEU A 127 4.71 3.95 -27.62
C LEU A 127 4.93 5.33 -28.23
N THR A 128 4.15 5.65 -29.23
CA THR A 128 4.11 6.99 -29.82
C THR A 128 3.56 8.03 -28.83
N SER A 129 3.81 9.32 -29.11
CA SER A 129 3.23 10.39 -28.32
C SER A 129 1.69 10.35 -28.37
N GLY A 130 1.05 10.55 -27.23
CA GLY A 130 -0.43 10.51 -27.13
C GLY A 130 -1.05 9.11 -27.02
N LYS A 131 -0.29 8.03 -27.24
CA LYS A 131 -0.81 6.66 -27.10
C LYS A 131 -1.33 6.43 -25.69
N GLN A 132 -2.60 6.04 -25.56
CA GLN A 132 -3.24 5.73 -24.29
C GLN A 132 -2.88 4.30 -23.84
N VAL A 133 -2.56 4.14 -22.57
CA VAL A 133 -2.12 2.85 -22.00
C VAL A 133 -2.92 2.54 -20.74
N ILE A 134 -3.62 1.42 -20.74
CA ILE A 134 -4.22 0.86 -19.53
C ILE A 134 -3.29 -0.22 -19.00
N VAL A 135 -2.91 -0.13 -17.74
CA VAL A 135 -2.11 -1.15 -17.05
C VAL A 135 -2.99 -1.82 -16.00
N ALA A 136 -3.19 -3.14 -16.14
CA ALA A 136 -3.82 -3.96 -15.12
C ALA A 136 -2.73 -4.73 -14.38
N GLY A 137 -2.40 -4.26 -13.17
CA GLY A 137 -1.28 -4.74 -12.39
C GLY A 137 -1.66 -5.81 -11.39
N SER A 138 -0.86 -6.87 -11.32
CA SER A 138 -0.99 -7.98 -10.37
C SER A 138 -2.34 -8.70 -10.42
N THR A 139 -2.85 -8.95 -11.62
CA THR A 139 -4.13 -9.64 -11.84
C THR A 139 -4.11 -11.09 -11.34
N ARG A 140 -5.25 -11.58 -10.86
CA ARG A 140 -5.42 -12.93 -10.30
C ARG A 140 -6.84 -13.45 -10.54
N GLY A 141 -7.02 -14.77 -10.31
CA GLY A 141 -8.35 -15.38 -10.22
C GLY A 141 -9.23 -15.26 -11.45
N GLY A 142 -8.64 -15.11 -12.65
CA GLY A 142 -9.42 -15.00 -13.90
C GLY A 142 -9.86 -13.57 -14.25
N GLU A 143 -9.39 -12.55 -13.52
CA GLU A 143 -9.68 -11.14 -13.83
C GLU A 143 -9.31 -10.77 -15.27
N GLU A 144 -8.34 -11.46 -15.87
CA GLU A 144 -7.89 -11.19 -17.22
C GLU A 144 -9.01 -11.36 -18.26
N ALA A 145 -9.91 -12.33 -18.06
CA ALA A 145 -11.08 -12.50 -18.93
C ALA A 145 -12.05 -11.29 -18.80
N MET A 146 -12.29 -10.84 -17.56
CA MET A 146 -13.12 -9.66 -17.28
C MET A 146 -12.51 -8.38 -17.86
N LEU A 147 -11.18 -8.26 -17.78
CA LEU A 147 -10.44 -7.10 -18.33
C LEU A 147 -10.44 -7.09 -19.85
N LEU A 148 -10.50 -8.24 -20.52
CA LEU A 148 -10.69 -8.33 -21.95
C LEU A 148 -12.09 -7.83 -22.36
N ASP A 149 -13.15 -8.21 -21.61
CA ASP A 149 -14.51 -7.68 -21.85
C ASP A 149 -14.54 -6.13 -21.71
N VAL A 150 -13.81 -5.61 -20.70
CA VAL A 150 -13.64 -4.17 -20.49
C VAL A 150 -12.89 -3.54 -21.67
N TYR A 151 -11.77 -4.13 -22.07
CA TYR A 151 -10.95 -3.65 -23.18
C TYR A 151 -11.72 -3.58 -24.49
N GLU A 152 -12.46 -4.64 -24.87
CA GLU A 152 -13.25 -4.71 -26.08
C GLU A 152 -14.31 -3.57 -26.12
N LYS A 153 -14.95 -3.31 -24.98
CA LYS A 153 -15.91 -2.22 -24.84
C LYS A 153 -15.27 -0.84 -24.99
N ILE A 154 -14.07 -0.64 -24.43
CA ILE A 154 -13.38 0.64 -24.53
C ILE A 154 -12.84 0.84 -25.95
N ARG A 155 -12.26 -0.21 -26.56
CA ARG A 155 -11.67 -0.16 -27.89
C ARG A 155 -12.66 0.26 -28.97
N SER A 156 -13.96 0.01 -28.78
CA SER A 156 -14.99 0.46 -29.71
C SER A 156 -15.05 1.99 -29.87
N LYS A 157 -14.60 2.74 -28.87
CA LYS A 157 -14.54 4.22 -28.88
C LYS A 157 -13.10 4.74 -28.96
N HIS A 158 -12.16 4.08 -28.33
CA HIS A 158 -10.74 4.41 -28.27
C HIS A 158 -9.91 3.31 -28.94
N SER A 159 -9.90 3.29 -30.28
CA SER A 159 -9.25 2.23 -31.04
C SER A 159 -7.73 2.20 -30.92
N ASP A 160 -7.12 3.36 -30.57
CA ASP A 160 -5.67 3.51 -30.44
C ASP A 160 -5.21 3.40 -28.98
N MET A 161 -5.48 2.26 -28.35
CA MET A 161 -5.17 2.01 -26.96
C MET A 161 -4.35 0.73 -26.77
N VAL A 162 -3.42 0.75 -25.83
CA VAL A 162 -2.65 -0.43 -25.41
C VAL A 162 -3.15 -0.91 -24.05
N LEU A 163 -3.39 -2.22 -23.94
CA LEU A 163 -3.65 -2.90 -22.69
C LEU A 163 -2.42 -3.71 -22.26
N ILE A 164 -1.90 -3.44 -21.07
CA ILE A 164 -0.82 -4.20 -20.47
C ILE A 164 -1.38 -4.99 -19.29
N LEU A 165 -1.35 -6.31 -19.39
CA LEU A 165 -1.76 -7.23 -18.33
C LEU A 165 -0.51 -7.77 -17.61
N ALA A 166 -0.37 -7.49 -16.34
CA ALA A 166 0.71 -7.98 -15.51
C ALA A 166 0.16 -8.96 -14.45
N PRO A 167 0.15 -10.27 -14.72
CA PRO A 167 -0.37 -11.25 -13.78
C PRO A 167 0.54 -11.38 -12.55
N ARG A 168 -0.03 -11.55 -11.36
CA ARG A 168 0.71 -11.75 -10.10
C ARG A 168 1.64 -12.96 -10.19
N HIS A 169 1.22 -13.98 -10.93
CA HIS A 169 1.99 -15.21 -11.16
C HIS A 169 2.39 -15.27 -12.63
N ILE A 170 3.63 -14.91 -12.93
CA ILE A 170 4.18 -14.83 -14.29
C ILE A 170 4.05 -16.15 -15.09
N LYS A 171 4.01 -17.31 -14.39
CA LYS A 171 3.78 -18.63 -15.03
C LYS A 171 2.45 -18.70 -15.79
N ARG A 172 1.49 -17.83 -15.50
CA ARG A 172 0.19 -17.77 -16.18
C ARG A 172 0.23 -16.95 -17.49
N ALA A 173 1.33 -16.28 -17.78
CA ALA A 173 1.41 -15.37 -18.93
C ALA A 173 1.09 -16.08 -20.27
N ALA A 174 1.59 -17.28 -20.48
CA ALA A 174 1.33 -18.08 -21.69
C ALA A 174 -0.16 -18.43 -21.82
N ASP A 175 -0.81 -18.85 -20.73
CA ASP A 175 -2.23 -19.19 -20.71
C ASP A 175 -3.09 -17.95 -20.98
N ILE A 176 -2.70 -16.80 -20.43
CA ILE A 176 -3.37 -15.51 -20.67
C ILE A 176 -3.23 -15.09 -22.14
N CYS A 177 -2.05 -15.23 -22.75
CA CYS A 177 -1.87 -14.99 -24.18
C CYS A 177 -2.73 -15.92 -25.04
N THR A 178 -2.87 -17.17 -24.64
CA THR A 178 -3.74 -18.12 -25.31
C THR A 178 -5.20 -17.68 -25.23
N LEU A 179 -5.67 -17.27 -24.05
CA LEU A 179 -7.01 -16.71 -23.85
C LEU A 179 -7.26 -15.48 -24.76
N ILE A 180 -6.29 -14.56 -24.85
CA ILE A 180 -6.37 -13.34 -25.67
C ILE A 180 -6.52 -13.71 -27.15
N ARG A 181 -5.70 -14.65 -27.63
CA ARG A 181 -5.74 -15.12 -29.03
C ARG A 181 -7.06 -15.84 -29.37
N HIS A 182 -7.60 -16.62 -28.44
CA HIS A 182 -8.93 -17.24 -28.58
C HIS A 182 -10.07 -16.21 -28.71
N ARG A 183 -9.89 -15.02 -28.12
CA ARG A 183 -10.80 -13.87 -28.26
C ARG A 183 -10.58 -13.07 -29.57
N GLY A 184 -9.69 -13.52 -30.46
CA GLY A 184 -9.38 -12.89 -31.72
C GLY A 184 -8.47 -11.67 -31.65
N HIS A 185 -7.75 -11.48 -30.54
CA HIS A 185 -6.81 -10.39 -30.41
C HIS A 185 -5.34 -10.87 -30.49
N PRO A 186 -4.47 -10.10 -31.17
CA PRO A 186 -3.03 -10.37 -31.10
C PRO A 186 -2.48 -10.12 -29.69
N CYS A 187 -1.53 -10.96 -29.27
CA CYS A 187 -0.87 -10.88 -27.99
C CYS A 187 0.63 -11.04 -28.14
N GLN A 188 1.40 -10.19 -27.49
CA GLN A 188 2.85 -10.33 -27.30
C GLN A 188 3.19 -10.48 -25.82
N LEU A 189 4.21 -11.29 -25.52
CA LEU A 189 4.81 -11.33 -24.20
C LEU A 189 5.81 -10.18 -24.04
N ARG A 190 5.97 -9.68 -22.81
CA ARG A 190 6.93 -8.64 -22.49
C ARG A 190 8.36 -9.07 -22.88
N THR A 191 8.69 -10.34 -22.68
CA THR A 191 10.01 -10.89 -23.04
C THR A 191 10.28 -10.90 -24.54
N GLU A 192 9.26 -10.79 -25.39
CA GLU A 192 9.41 -10.70 -26.85
C GLU A 192 9.72 -9.27 -27.32
N ILE A 193 9.57 -8.27 -26.46
CA ILE A 193 9.67 -6.84 -26.78
C ILE A 193 10.91 -6.24 -26.14
N GLY A 194 11.62 -5.34 -26.82
CA GLY A 194 12.69 -4.52 -26.25
C GLY A 194 14.02 -4.62 -26.96
N GLN A 195 15.09 -4.12 -26.35
CA GLN A 195 16.43 -4.02 -26.96
C GLN A 195 16.94 -5.35 -27.51
N GLY A 196 17.25 -5.36 -28.81
CA GLY A 196 17.72 -6.56 -29.52
C GLY A 196 16.62 -7.60 -29.82
N ARG A 197 15.35 -7.26 -29.61
CA ARG A 197 14.16 -8.11 -29.81
C ARG A 197 13.17 -7.45 -30.77
N THR A 198 12.01 -8.07 -30.95
CA THR A 198 10.95 -7.55 -31.81
C THR A 198 10.36 -6.26 -31.25
N LEU A 199 9.98 -5.33 -32.10
CA LEU A 199 9.19 -4.17 -31.68
C LEU A 199 7.78 -4.61 -31.28
N ARG A 200 7.14 -3.82 -30.41
CA ARG A 200 5.72 -4.03 -30.09
C ARG A 200 4.88 -3.82 -31.36
N THR A 201 4.11 -4.82 -31.71
CA THR A 201 3.14 -4.80 -32.82
C THR A 201 1.72 -5.07 -32.34
N SER A 202 1.56 -5.67 -31.14
CA SER A 202 0.26 -5.97 -30.53
C SER A 202 -0.22 -4.84 -29.63
N GLU A 203 -1.54 -4.64 -29.59
CA GLU A 203 -2.16 -3.71 -28.63
C GLU A 203 -2.37 -4.33 -27.26
N ILE A 204 -2.30 -5.66 -27.13
CA ILE A 204 -2.37 -6.34 -25.83
C ILE A 204 -1.03 -7.02 -25.55
N ILE A 205 -0.48 -6.68 -24.38
CA ILE A 205 0.80 -7.19 -23.93
C ILE A 205 0.60 -7.88 -22.59
N VAL A 206 1.19 -9.05 -22.41
CA VAL A 206 1.22 -9.77 -21.16
C VAL A 206 2.63 -9.73 -20.58
N VAL A 207 2.75 -9.27 -19.33
CA VAL A 207 4.02 -9.18 -18.64
C VAL A 207 4.37 -10.53 -18.03
N ASP A 208 5.43 -11.14 -18.54
CA ASP A 208 5.99 -12.43 -18.13
C ASP A 208 7.34 -12.27 -17.42
N THR A 209 7.67 -11.05 -17.01
CA THR A 209 8.88 -10.69 -16.26
C THR A 209 8.57 -10.36 -14.81
N PHE A 210 9.57 -10.53 -13.93
CA PHE A 210 9.45 -10.16 -12.52
C PHE A 210 10.13 -8.81 -12.24
N GLY A 211 9.49 -7.98 -11.38
CA GLY A 211 10.08 -6.73 -10.89
C GLY A 211 9.91 -5.50 -11.77
N GLU A 212 9.32 -5.61 -12.97
CA GLU A 212 9.15 -4.48 -13.91
C GLU A 212 7.84 -3.69 -13.70
N LEU A 213 6.85 -4.24 -12.99
CA LEU A 213 5.50 -3.66 -12.91
C LEU A 213 5.51 -2.22 -12.39
N PHE A 214 6.32 -1.92 -11.37
CA PHE A 214 6.45 -0.55 -10.86
C PHE A 214 6.88 0.44 -11.97
N ASN A 215 7.85 0.05 -12.78
CA ASN A 215 8.34 0.86 -13.89
C ASN A 215 7.30 0.97 -15.02
N ILE A 216 6.55 -0.10 -15.28
CA ILE A 216 5.48 -0.12 -16.29
C ILE A 216 4.35 0.84 -15.91
N TYR A 217 4.06 1.03 -14.62
CA TYR A 217 3.07 2.04 -14.21
C TYR A 217 3.45 3.46 -14.65
N SER A 218 4.74 3.77 -14.86
CA SER A 218 5.18 5.09 -15.33
C SER A 218 4.55 5.53 -16.65
N ILE A 219 4.26 4.57 -17.54
CA ILE A 219 3.69 4.82 -18.87
C ILE A 219 2.16 4.70 -18.92
N ALA A 220 1.52 4.30 -17.83
CA ALA A 220 0.08 4.15 -17.78
C ALA A 220 -0.65 5.50 -17.94
N THR A 221 -1.75 5.51 -18.67
CA THR A 221 -2.77 6.55 -18.62
C THR A 221 -3.74 6.29 -17.48
N LEU A 222 -4.20 5.06 -17.36
CA LEU A 222 -5.08 4.58 -16.30
C LEU A 222 -4.56 3.26 -15.73
N VAL A 223 -4.82 2.99 -14.46
CA VAL A 223 -4.39 1.75 -13.82
C VAL A 223 -5.57 1.04 -13.17
N PHE A 224 -5.66 -0.26 -13.40
CA PHE A 224 -6.46 -1.19 -12.62
C PHE A 224 -5.57 -1.99 -11.67
N CYS A 225 -5.90 -1.96 -10.37
CA CYS A 225 -5.22 -2.72 -9.34
C CYS A 225 -5.89 -4.09 -9.20
N GLY A 226 -5.18 -5.15 -9.59
CA GLY A 226 -5.71 -6.51 -9.68
C GLY A 226 -5.96 -7.20 -8.33
N ALA A 227 -6.44 -8.44 -8.39
CA ALA A 227 -6.92 -9.23 -7.25
C ALA A 227 -8.07 -8.55 -6.47
N SER A 228 -8.76 -7.60 -7.09
CA SER A 228 -9.74 -6.73 -6.44
C SER A 228 -11.18 -6.86 -7.00
N LEU A 229 -11.37 -7.33 -8.23
CA LEU A 229 -12.69 -7.75 -8.75
C LEU A 229 -13.09 -9.15 -8.26
N VAL A 230 -12.15 -9.90 -7.76
CA VAL A 230 -12.32 -11.23 -7.17
C VAL A 230 -11.94 -11.17 -5.69
N PRO A 231 -12.48 -12.06 -4.81
CA PRO A 231 -12.25 -11.99 -3.36
C PRO A 231 -10.84 -12.51 -2.98
N LEU A 232 -9.81 -11.80 -3.44
CA LEU A 232 -8.39 -12.13 -3.25
C LEU A 232 -7.60 -11.01 -2.57
N GLY A 233 -8.29 -10.04 -1.93
CA GLY A 233 -7.70 -9.05 -1.03
C GLY A 233 -7.09 -7.82 -1.68
N GLY A 234 -7.06 -7.75 -3.02
CA GLY A 234 -6.46 -6.64 -3.76
C GLY A 234 -4.93 -6.68 -3.80
N GLN A 235 -4.35 -5.69 -4.47
CA GLN A 235 -2.91 -5.46 -4.52
C GLN A 235 -2.60 -4.01 -4.12
N ASN A 236 -1.31 -3.67 -4.01
CA ASN A 236 -0.88 -2.36 -3.52
C ASN A 236 -1.24 -1.22 -4.48
N PRO A 237 -2.23 -0.36 -4.18
CA PRO A 237 -2.66 0.72 -5.06
C PRO A 237 -1.74 1.96 -4.98
N LEU A 238 -0.78 1.98 -4.05
CA LEU A 238 0.15 3.10 -3.88
C LEU A 238 1.27 3.09 -4.91
N GLU A 239 1.62 1.93 -5.47
CA GLU A 239 2.65 1.83 -6.51
C GLU A 239 2.30 2.65 -7.76
N PRO A 240 1.11 2.52 -8.38
CA PRO A 240 0.72 3.42 -9.46
C PRO A 240 0.44 4.85 -8.98
N ALA A 241 -0.03 5.04 -7.75
CA ALA A 241 -0.33 6.35 -7.20
C ALA A 241 0.92 7.26 -7.12
N VAL A 242 2.09 6.74 -6.74
CA VAL A 242 3.33 7.55 -6.70
C VAL A 242 3.76 8.04 -8.08
N TRP A 243 3.39 7.32 -9.15
CA TRP A 243 3.59 7.75 -10.53
C TRP A 243 2.57 8.79 -11.00
N GLY A 244 1.63 9.19 -10.13
CA GLY A 244 0.59 10.15 -10.48
C GLY A 244 -0.46 9.56 -11.42
N LYS A 245 -0.74 8.26 -11.30
CA LYS A 245 -1.73 7.59 -12.15
C LYS A 245 -3.07 7.49 -11.43
N PRO A 246 -4.20 7.71 -12.15
CA PRO A 246 -5.52 7.34 -11.63
C PRO A 246 -5.57 5.84 -11.33
N VAL A 247 -6.01 5.48 -10.12
CA VAL A 247 -6.03 4.08 -9.68
C VAL A 247 -7.46 3.60 -9.48
N LEU A 248 -7.86 2.59 -10.24
CA LEU A 248 -9.15 1.93 -10.08
C LEU A 248 -8.95 0.54 -9.50
N PHE A 249 -9.86 0.11 -8.65
CA PHE A 249 -9.83 -1.21 -8.01
C PHE A 249 -11.25 -1.71 -7.75
N GLY A 250 -11.39 -3.03 -7.65
CA GLY A 250 -12.65 -3.70 -7.33
C GLY A 250 -13.03 -3.58 -5.84
N PRO A 251 -14.11 -4.26 -5.41
CA PRO A 251 -14.61 -4.18 -4.04
C PRO A 251 -13.70 -4.87 -3.01
N HIS A 252 -12.84 -5.78 -3.44
CA HIS A 252 -12.01 -6.60 -2.56
C HIS A 252 -10.60 -6.01 -2.40
N MET A 253 -10.43 -5.20 -1.35
CA MET A 253 -9.16 -4.54 -1.00
C MET A 253 -8.80 -4.80 0.47
N GLU A 254 -9.13 -6.00 0.97
CA GLU A 254 -8.99 -6.36 2.39
C GLU A 254 -7.53 -6.38 2.87
N ASP A 255 -6.57 -6.61 1.97
CA ASP A 255 -5.13 -6.59 2.29
C ASP A 255 -4.55 -5.17 2.33
N PHE A 256 -5.26 -4.19 1.73
CA PHE A 256 -4.81 -2.79 1.61
C PHE A 256 -5.91 -1.77 2.00
N PRO A 257 -6.63 -1.97 3.12
CA PRO A 257 -7.79 -1.14 3.47
C PRO A 257 -7.39 0.32 3.73
N ASP A 258 -6.24 0.56 4.36
CA ASP A 258 -5.75 1.89 4.68
C ASP A 258 -5.38 2.67 3.41
N ALA A 259 -4.68 2.00 2.46
CA ALA A 259 -4.28 2.60 1.20
C ALA A 259 -5.50 2.91 0.30
N LYS A 260 -6.48 1.99 0.27
CA LYS A 260 -7.76 2.20 -0.41
C LYS A 260 -8.46 3.45 0.10
N GLU A 261 -8.79 3.48 1.39
CA GLU A 261 -9.54 4.58 2.02
C GLU A 261 -8.84 5.93 1.81
N MET A 262 -7.55 5.92 1.90
CA MET A 262 -6.73 7.11 1.75
C MET A 262 -6.74 7.67 0.33
N LEU A 263 -6.66 6.80 -0.69
CA LEU A 263 -6.76 7.23 -2.08
C LEU A 263 -8.18 7.66 -2.44
N GLU A 264 -9.21 6.96 -1.96
CA GLU A 264 -10.62 7.34 -2.20
C GLU A 264 -10.95 8.68 -1.56
N SER A 265 -10.60 8.87 -0.28
CA SER A 265 -10.88 10.13 0.43
C SER A 265 -10.20 11.35 -0.18
N ALA A 266 -9.04 11.15 -0.81
CA ALA A 266 -8.34 12.19 -1.55
C ALA A 266 -8.89 12.40 -2.96
N GLY A 267 -9.72 11.50 -3.48
CA GLY A 267 -10.17 11.48 -4.88
C GLY A 267 -9.04 11.08 -5.86
N GLY A 268 -8.05 10.32 -5.39
CA GLY A 268 -6.95 9.78 -6.19
C GLY A 268 -7.14 8.30 -6.56
N GLY A 269 -8.10 7.64 -5.91
CA GLY A 269 -8.51 6.26 -6.18
C GLY A 269 -10.01 6.14 -6.35
N MET A 270 -10.47 5.12 -7.07
CA MET A 270 -11.89 4.85 -7.31
C MET A 270 -12.18 3.36 -7.18
N GLN A 271 -13.06 3.00 -6.25
CA GLN A 271 -13.63 1.65 -6.22
C GLN A 271 -14.72 1.50 -7.28
N VAL A 272 -14.70 0.38 -7.99
CA VAL A 272 -15.73 -0.04 -8.94
C VAL A 272 -16.36 -1.34 -8.49
N ALA A 273 -17.67 -1.49 -8.68
CA ALA A 273 -18.39 -2.64 -8.18
C ALA A 273 -18.17 -3.92 -9.03
N ASP A 274 -17.98 -3.75 -10.33
CA ASP A 274 -17.96 -4.84 -11.31
C ASP A 274 -17.23 -4.41 -12.59
N PRO A 275 -16.97 -5.34 -13.55
CA PRO A 275 -16.30 -5.02 -14.81
C PRO A 275 -17.07 -4.01 -15.68
N ARG A 276 -18.41 -3.96 -15.62
CA ARG A 276 -19.20 -2.99 -16.38
C ARG A 276 -18.97 -1.58 -15.87
N LYS A 277 -18.92 -1.42 -14.55
CA LYS A 277 -18.60 -0.15 -13.90
C LYS A 277 -17.15 0.26 -14.16
N LEU A 278 -16.21 -0.70 -14.20
CA LEU A 278 -14.82 -0.44 -14.58
C LEU A 278 -14.72 0.11 -16.00
N ALA A 279 -15.41 -0.53 -16.97
CA ALA A 279 -15.44 -0.04 -18.35
C ALA A 279 -16.02 1.38 -18.45
N SER A 280 -17.11 1.65 -17.73
CA SER A 280 -17.72 2.99 -17.73
C SER A 280 -16.81 4.05 -17.12
N ALA A 281 -16.10 3.72 -16.01
CA ALA A 281 -15.17 4.62 -15.36
C ALA A 281 -13.93 4.89 -16.24
N PHE A 282 -13.41 3.86 -16.90
CA PHE A 282 -12.30 4.04 -17.85
C PHE A 282 -12.70 4.92 -19.03
N LEU A 283 -13.88 4.71 -19.63
CA LEU A 283 -14.39 5.55 -20.71
C LEU A 283 -14.53 7.00 -20.26
N ASP A 284 -15.12 7.25 -19.10
CA ASP A 284 -15.26 8.61 -18.55
C ASP A 284 -13.89 9.30 -18.37
N LEU A 285 -12.89 8.59 -17.85
CA LEU A 285 -11.55 9.15 -17.65
C LEU A 285 -10.74 9.31 -18.96
N LEU A 286 -11.00 8.48 -19.97
CA LEU A 286 -10.38 8.61 -21.30
C LEU A 286 -11.01 9.73 -22.11
N ASP A 287 -12.32 9.94 -21.96
CA ASP A 287 -13.07 11.03 -22.61
C ASP A 287 -12.76 12.39 -21.92
N HIS A 288 -12.29 12.40 -20.65
CA HIS A 288 -11.97 13.58 -19.86
C HIS A 288 -10.54 13.52 -19.28
N PRO A 289 -9.50 13.73 -20.12
CA PRO A 289 -8.11 13.61 -19.71
C PRO A 289 -7.73 14.54 -18.54
N GLU A 290 -8.35 15.72 -18.45
CA GLU A 290 -8.16 16.67 -17.34
C GLU A 290 -8.62 16.09 -16.01
N LYS A 291 -9.73 15.34 -15.99
CA LYS A 291 -10.23 14.64 -14.82
C LYS A 291 -9.28 13.53 -14.39
N ALA A 292 -8.76 12.77 -15.35
CA ALA A 292 -7.76 11.74 -15.10
C ALA A 292 -6.46 12.35 -14.53
N ALA A 293 -6.00 13.47 -15.07
CA ALA A 293 -4.81 14.17 -14.59
C ALA A 293 -4.99 14.65 -13.13
N VAL A 294 -6.13 15.27 -12.81
CA VAL A 294 -6.44 15.71 -11.44
C VAL A 294 -6.49 14.53 -10.47
N MET A 295 -7.14 13.43 -10.87
CA MET A 295 -7.20 12.21 -10.06
C MET A 295 -5.79 11.64 -9.82
N GLY A 296 -4.97 11.56 -10.85
CA GLY A 296 -3.58 11.08 -10.75
C GLY A 296 -2.72 11.98 -9.87
N GLN A 297 -2.86 13.30 -9.98
CA GLN A 297 -2.16 14.24 -9.11
C GLN A 297 -2.51 14.04 -7.64
N LYS A 298 -3.80 13.94 -7.32
CA LYS A 298 -4.28 13.67 -5.95
C LYS A 298 -3.76 12.34 -5.41
N ALA A 299 -3.74 11.28 -6.27
CA ALA A 299 -3.15 10.00 -5.91
C ALA A 299 -1.68 10.14 -5.50
N ARG A 300 -0.90 10.87 -6.32
CA ARG A 300 0.52 11.10 -6.06
C ARG A 300 0.76 11.90 -4.78
N GLU A 301 0.08 13.01 -4.61
CA GLU A 301 0.21 13.86 -3.43
C GLU A 301 -0.05 13.04 -2.16
N ARG A 302 -1.10 12.23 -2.19
CA ARG A 302 -1.47 11.41 -1.04
C ARG A 302 -0.49 10.28 -0.79
N ALA A 303 -0.03 9.58 -1.83
CA ALA A 303 0.98 8.52 -1.71
C ALA A 303 2.33 9.06 -1.19
N LEU A 304 2.73 10.27 -1.58
CA LEU A 304 3.94 10.91 -1.09
C LEU A 304 3.87 11.35 0.38
N GLN A 305 2.68 11.71 0.88
CA GLN A 305 2.48 12.04 2.30
C GLN A 305 2.69 10.86 3.25
N ILE A 306 2.49 9.62 2.77
CA ILE A 306 2.68 8.41 3.59
C ILE A 306 4.16 8.10 3.77
N ARG A 307 5.00 8.57 2.87
CA ARG A 307 6.44 8.35 2.89
C ARG A 307 7.06 8.84 4.20
N ALA A 308 8.16 8.21 4.54
CA ALA A 308 8.91 8.47 5.78
C ALA A 308 8.14 8.09 7.07
N ALA A 309 7.16 7.19 6.99
CA ALA A 309 6.55 6.64 8.19
C ALA A 309 7.60 5.95 9.07
N ALA A 310 8.48 5.14 8.48
CA ALA A 310 9.58 4.49 9.20
C ALA A 310 10.52 5.52 9.83
N HIS A 311 10.83 6.61 9.14
CA HIS A 311 11.65 7.70 9.69
C HIS A 311 10.95 8.37 10.89
N ARG A 312 9.67 8.73 10.75
CA ARG A 312 8.88 9.30 11.85
C ARG A 312 8.73 8.35 13.05
N HIS A 313 8.71 7.03 12.80
CA HIS A 313 8.76 6.03 13.88
C HIS A 313 10.14 6.01 14.55
N ALA A 314 11.22 6.11 13.77
CA ALA A 314 12.59 6.15 14.31
C ALA A 314 12.85 7.42 15.14
N GLU A 315 12.33 8.59 14.74
CA GLU A 315 12.42 9.83 15.51
C GLU A 315 11.90 9.68 16.95
N ILE A 316 10.87 8.85 17.16
CA ILE A 316 10.35 8.57 18.50
C ILE A 316 11.40 7.83 19.35
N ILE A 317 12.13 6.89 18.75
CA ILE A 317 13.21 6.17 19.46
C ILE A 317 14.32 7.15 19.83
N GLU A 318 14.71 8.03 18.90
CA GLU A 318 15.75 9.04 19.13
C GLU A 318 15.36 10.03 20.25
N GLU A 319 14.10 10.48 20.24
CA GLU A 319 13.56 11.34 21.31
C GLU A 319 13.58 10.63 22.67
N LEU A 320 13.22 9.36 22.72
CA LEU A 320 13.28 8.57 23.93
C LEU A 320 14.74 8.38 24.41
N LEU A 321 15.68 8.11 23.51
CA LEU A 321 17.10 7.97 23.85
C LEU A 321 17.70 9.29 24.35
N SER A 322 17.37 10.41 23.74
CA SER A 322 17.90 11.73 24.12
C SER A 322 17.30 12.34 25.40
N GLY A 323 16.29 11.70 26.00
CA GLY A 323 15.60 12.23 27.18
C GLY A 323 14.68 13.42 26.92
N LYS A 324 14.47 13.82 25.66
CA LYS A 324 13.51 14.86 25.28
C LYS A 324 12.09 14.30 25.34
N SER A 325 11.45 14.40 26.50
CA SER A 325 10.01 14.14 26.63
C SER A 325 9.24 15.10 25.73
N SER A 326 8.22 14.61 25.03
CA SER A 326 7.34 15.35 24.12
C SER A 326 6.43 16.41 24.76
N ALA A 327 6.89 17.04 25.82
CA ALA A 327 6.23 18.14 26.49
C ALA A 327 6.87 19.46 26.10
N LYS A 328 6.63 19.93 24.84
CA LYS A 328 6.65 21.37 24.46
C LYS A 328 6.64 21.54 22.94
N LYS A 329 5.50 21.42 22.30
CA LYS A 329 5.15 22.19 21.11
C LYS A 329 3.62 22.42 21.08
N GLY A 330 3.16 23.13 22.06
CA GLY A 330 1.79 23.59 22.14
C GLY A 330 1.76 24.81 23.04
N SER A 331 2.17 25.95 22.55
CA SER A 331 1.68 27.29 22.86
C SER A 331 2.74 28.31 22.50
N LYS A 332 2.48 29.03 21.41
CA LYS A 332 2.65 30.48 21.24
C LYS A 332 2.15 30.81 19.87
N ILE A 333 0.90 31.14 19.82
CA ILE A 333 0.37 32.10 18.87
C ILE A 333 -0.20 33.21 19.77
N ASP A 334 0.56 34.25 19.93
CA ASP A 334 0.05 35.56 20.23
C ASP A 334 -0.39 36.22 18.92
#